data_e8b5d8ee0a1defd280bc2b486064e1dc
#
_entry.id   e8b5d8ee0a1defd280bc2b486064e1dc
#
_cell.length_a   1.000
_cell.length_b   1.000
_cell.length_c   1.000
_cell.angle_alpha   90.00
_cell.angle_beta   90.00
_cell.angle_gamma   90.00
#
_symmetry.space_group_name_H-M   'P 1'
#
loop_
_entity.id
_entity.type
_entity.pdbx_description
1 polymer ?
#
loop_
_entity_poly.entity_id
_entity_poly.type
_entity_poly.pdbx_seq_one_letter_code
_entity_poly.pdbx_strand_id
1 'polypeptide(L)'
;MPRVCLLLLLAASLAACGARQGKTERKGRIITLTDKILDTGGTDTVRFGRLHSGEIAQLRLWLANETSGPVVIAKYGRSCGCTTLEYDNQPINAGDAQQVTLTFDARGEWGWQLKTLDVSFAGARSPLRLFIEAEVE
;
A
#
# COMPACT_ATOMS: atom_id res chain seq x y z
N MET A 1 46.75 -58.85 -18.97
CA MET A 1 46.71 -57.69 -18.09
C MET A 1 45.77 -56.61 -18.69
N PRO A 2 44.49 -56.59 -18.35
CA PRO A 2 43.63 -55.51 -18.80
C PRO A 2 43.65 -54.41 -17.74
N ARG A 3 44.04 -53.25 -18.18
CA ARG A 3 43.91 -51.98 -17.40
C ARG A 3 42.47 -51.51 -17.46
N VAL A 4 41.82 -51.62 -16.33
CA VAL A 4 40.48 -51.09 -16.13
C VAL A 4 40.59 -49.56 -16.01
N CYS A 5 40.11 -48.85 -17.03
CA CYS A 5 40.01 -47.41 -17.04
C CYS A 5 38.72 -47.03 -16.28
N LEU A 6 38.87 -46.59 -15.04
CA LEU A 6 37.77 -46.11 -14.20
C LEU A 6 37.39 -44.69 -14.62
N LEU A 7 36.37 -44.57 -15.46
CA LEU A 7 35.75 -43.29 -15.83
C LEU A 7 34.89 -42.82 -14.66
N LEU A 8 35.42 -41.89 -13.88
CA LEU A 8 34.69 -41.11 -12.89
C LEU A 8 33.79 -40.11 -13.64
N LEU A 9 32.53 -40.44 -13.75
CA LEU A 9 31.48 -39.52 -14.17
C LEU A 9 31.21 -38.57 -13.00
N LEU A 10 31.76 -37.36 -13.08
CA LEU A 10 31.47 -36.23 -12.21
C LEU A 10 30.09 -35.66 -12.61
N ALA A 11 29.05 -36.13 -11.94
CA ALA A 11 27.72 -35.55 -12.06
C ALA A 11 27.72 -34.16 -11.36
N ALA A 12 27.89 -33.11 -12.14
CA ALA A 12 27.68 -31.74 -11.67
C ALA A 12 26.17 -31.52 -11.44
N SER A 13 25.72 -31.70 -10.22
CA SER A 13 24.39 -31.27 -9.78
C SER A 13 24.34 -29.73 -9.75
N LEU A 14 23.80 -29.12 -10.80
CA LEU A 14 23.39 -27.73 -10.82
C LEU A 14 22.22 -27.60 -9.84
N ALA A 15 22.56 -27.23 -8.59
CA ALA A 15 21.59 -26.74 -7.64
C ALA A 15 21.08 -25.36 -8.18
N ALA A 16 19.96 -25.40 -8.89
CA ALA A 16 19.21 -24.21 -9.20
C ALA A 16 18.68 -23.62 -7.88
N CYS A 17 19.43 -22.70 -7.29
CA CYS A 17 18.90 -21.79 -6.27
C CYS A 17 17.82 -20.94 -6.95
N GLY A 18 16.61 -21.45 -6.98
CA GLY A 18 15.43 -20.64 -7.20
C GLY A 18 15.35 -19.65 -6.06
N ALA A 19 15.79 -18.41 -6.30
CA ALA A 19 15.54 -17.31 -5.40
C ALA A 19 14.01 -17.20 -5.29
N ARG A 20 13.43 -17.80 -4.24
CA ARG A 20 12.11 -17.43 -3.77
C ARG A 20 12.22 -15.96 -3.40
N GLN A 21 11.74 -15.09 -4.27
CA GLN A 21 11.46 -13.72 -3.89
C GLN A 21 10.48 -13.80 -2.72
N GLY A 22 11.02 -13.65 -1.52
CA GLY A 22 10.23 -13.62 -0.30
C GLY A 22 9.24 -12.46 -0.47
N LYS A 23 7.96 -12.80 -0.55
CA LYS A 23 6.89 -11.81 -0.51
C LYS A 23 7.09 -11.07 0.80
N THR A 24 7.61 -9.86 0.73
CA THR A 24 7.87 -9.02 1.92
C THR A 24 6.57 -8.93 2.70
N GLU A 25 6.58 -9.44 3.93
CA GLU A 25 5.40 -9.39 4.79
C GLU A 25 5.05 -7.92 5.06
N ARG A 26 3.93 -7.48 4.50
CA ARG A 26 3.44 -6.12 4.63
C ARG A 26 2.77 -5.97 5.99
N LYS A 27 3.48 -5.36 6.94
CA LYS A 27 2.90 -5.05 8.25
C LYS A 27 2.03 -3.80 8.16
N GLY A 28 0.87 -3.84 8.80
CA GLY A 28 -0.08 -2.73 8.85
C GLY A 28 -1.32 -2.95 7.99
N ARG A 29 -2.12 -1.89 7.86
CA ARG A 29 -3.36 -1.94 7.10
C ARG A 29 -3.08 -2.00 5.60
N ILE A 30 -3.76 -2.90 4.93
CA ILE A 30 -3.71 -3.05 3.47
C ILE A 30 -5.07 -2.66 2.90
N ILE A 31 -5.05 -1.76 1.93
CA ILE A 31 -6.22 -1.39 1.11
C ILE A 31 -5.98 -1.97 -0.28
N THR A 32 -6.87 -2.83 -0.72
CA THR A 32 -6.74 -3.52 -2.00
C THR A 32 -7.41 -2.70 -3.11
N LEU A 33 -6.66 -2.39 -4.15
CA LEU A 33 -7.14 -1.75 -5.37
C LEU A 33 -7.56 -2.81 -6.38
N THR A 34 -8.78 -2.73 -6.87
CA THR A 34 -9.34 -3.63 -7.88
C THR A 34 -9.80 -2.85 -9.10
N ASP A 35 -9.98 -3.50 -10.25
CA ASP A 35 -10.52 -2.86 -11.46
C ASP A 35 -11.89 -2.20 -11.19
N LYS A 36 -12.71 -2.82 -10.32
CA LYS A 36 -14.00 -2.26 -9.90
C LYS A 36 -13.82 -0.92 -9.17
N ILE A 37 -12.85 -0.81 -8.26
CA ILE A 37 -12.58 0.43 -7.52
C ILE A 37 -12.13 1.53 -8.48
N LEU A 38 -11.30 1.22 -9.47
CA LEU A 38 -10.84 2.19 -10.46
C LEU A 38 -11.96 2.67 -11.39
N ASP A 39 -12.96 1.83 -11.65
CA ASP A 39 -14.10 2.17 -12.52
C ASP A 39 -15.22 2.89 -11.78
N THR A 40 -15.68 2.34 -10.65
CA THR A 40 -16.87 2.83 -9.94
C THR A 40 -16.59 3.54 -8.63
N GLY A 41 -15.32 3.61 -8.23
CA GLY A 41 -14.90 4.11 -6.93
C GLY A 41 -14.98 3.04 -5.84
N GLY A 42 -14.41 3.38 -4.70
CA GLY A 42 -14.46 2.57 -3.50
C GLY A 42 -14.36 3.44 -2.26
N THR A 43 -14.65 2.85 -1.12
CA THR A 43 -14.53 3.49 0.18
C THR A 43 -13.78 2.61 1.15
N ASP A 44 -13.01 3.22 2.04
CA ASP A 44 -12.42 2.54 3.18
C ASP A 44 -12.37 3.51 4.38
N THR A 45 -12.26 2.99 5.60
CA THR A 45 -12.20 3.78 6.81
C THR A 45 -10.87 3.57 7.52
N VAL A 46 -10.17 4.65 7.77
CA VAL A 46 -8.91 4.66 8.52
C VAL A 46 -9.13 5.31 9.88
N ARG A 47 -8.84 4.56 10.95
CA ARG A 47 -9.07 5.01 12.32
C ARG A 47 -7.76 5.32 13.01
N PHE A 48 -7.60 6.55 13.45
CA PHE A 48 -6.46 6.98 14.27
C PHE A 48 -6.66 6.64 15.75
N GLY A 49 -7.90 6.36 16.16
CA GLY A 49 -8.22 6.14 17.55
C GLY A 49 -8.29 7.44 18.36
N ARG A 50 -7.86 7.38 19.62
CA ARG A 50 -7.81 8.56 20.49
C ARG A 50 -6.51 9.31 20.30
N LEU A 51 -6.62 10.61 20.16
CA LEU A 51 -5.51 11.56 20.00
C LEU A 51 -5.64 12.66 21.04
N HIS A 52 -4.52 13.17 21.52
CA HIS A 52 -4.52 14.37 22.33
C HIS A 52 -4.62 15.62 21.44
N SER A 53 -5.28 16.65 21.95
CA SER A 53 -5.30 17.95 21.26
C SER A 53 -3.87 18.47 21.04
N GLY A 54 -3.58 18.87 19.80
CA GLY A 54 -2.23 19.28 19.39
C GLY A 54 -1.31 18.14 18.92
N GLU A 55 -1.74 16.89 19.01
CA GLU A 55 -0.98 15.75 18.50
C GLU A 55 -1.01 15.71 16.96
N ILE A 56 0.12 15.32 16.37
CA ILE A 56 0.22 15.00 14.93
C ILE A 56 0.48 13.51 14.82
N ALA A 57 -0.51 12.78 14.36
CA ALA A 57 -0.46 11.33 14.25
C ALA A 57 -0.24 10.87 12.80
N GLN A 58 0.50 9.79 12.63
CA GLN A 58 0.77 9.19 11.32
C GLN A 58 0.43 7.70 11.32
N LEU A 59 -0.21 7.27 10.24
CA LEU A 59 -0.45 5.85 9.95
C LEU A 59 0.13 5.49 8.60
N ARG A 60 0.85 4.37 8.55
CA ARG A 60 1.34 3.77 7.30
C ARG A 60 0.33 2.76 6.80
N LEU A 61 -0.05 2.90 5.54
CA LEU A 61 -1.00 2.06 4.85
C LEU A 61 -0.33 1.47 3.62
N TRP A 62 -0.80 0.30 3.19
CA TRP A 62 -0.40 -0.27 1.92
C TRP A 62 -1.56 -0.18 0.93
N LEU A 63 -1.28 0.35 -0.26
CA LEU A 63 -2.17 0.25 -1.42
C LEU A 63 -1.69 -0.92 -2.26
N ALA A 64 -2.41 -2.03 -2.21
CA ALA A 64 -2.07 -3.25 -2.95
C ALA A 64 -2.81 -3.27 -4.28
N ASN A 65 -2.07 -3.38 -5.39
CA ASN A 65 -2.63 -3.41 -6.72
C ASN A 65 -3.01 -4.84 -7.12
N GLU A 66 -4.29 -5.16 -7.06
CA GLU A 66 -4.87 -6.41 -7.57
C GLU A 66 -5.67 -6.18 -8.88
N THR A 67 -5.34 -5.13 -9.60
CA THR A 67 -5.89 -4.87 -10.94
C THR A 67 -5.11 -5.60 -12.02
N SER A 68 -5.61 -5.58 -13.25
CA SER A 68 -4.99 -6.22 -14.41
C SER A 68 -3.75 -5.49 -14.95
N GLY A 69 -3.50 -4.25 -14.52
CA GLY A 69 -2.39 -3.43 -15.02
C GLY A 69 -1.75 -2.55 -13.95
N PRO A 70 -0.76 -1.72 -14.32
CA PRO A 70 -0.13 -0.80 -13.39
C PRO A 70 -1.11 0.30 -12.96
N VAL A 71 -0.99 0.74 -11.71
CA VAL A 71 -1.79 1.82 -11.12
C VAL A 71 -0.85 2.93 -10.66
N VAL A 72 -1.18 4.18 -10.96
CA VAL A 72 -0.40 5.35 -10.56
C VAL A 72 -1.30 6.27 -9.73
N ILE A 73 -0.84 6.66 -8.54
CA ILE A 73 -1.50 7.69 -7.75
C ILE A 73 -1.24 9.03 -8.41
N ALA A 74 -2.28 9.69 -8.90
CA ALA A 74 -2.16 10.95 -9.62
C ALA A 74 -2.24 12.17 -8.69
N LYS A 75 -3.19 12.14 -7.77
CA LYS A 75 -3.44 13.21 -6.80
C LYS A 75 -4.36 12.74 -5.70
N TYR A 76 -4.52 13.57 -4.68
CA TYR A 76 -5.59 13.40 -3.70
C TYR A 76 -6.29 14.73 -3.42
N GLY A 77 -7.58 14.66 -3.07
CA GLY A 77 -8.36 15.74 -2.50
C GLY A 77 -8.64 15.48 -1.03
N ARG A 78 -8.93 16.51 -0.25
CA ARG A 78 -9.20 16.39 1.18
C ARG A 78 -10.26 17.38 1.64
N SER A 79 -11.09 16.98 2.61
CA SER A 79 -12.11 17.87 3.21
C SER A 79 -11.54 18.82 4.26
N CYS A 80 -10.34 18.56 4.77
CA CYS A 80 -9.69 19.34 5.82
C CYS A 80 -8.19 19.46 5.54
N GLY A 81 -7.61 20.63 5.80
CA GLY A 81 -6.17 20.84 5.82
C GLY A 81 -5.44 20.03 6.90
N CYS A 82 -6.21 19.48 7.87
CA CYS A 82 -5.70 18.67 8.95
C CYS A 82 -5.27 17.24 8.53
N THR A 83 -5.57 16.82 7.30
CA THR A 83 -5.16 15.51 6.77
C THR A 83 -4.24 15.66 5.57
N THR A 84 -3.18 14.86 5.51
CA THR A 84 -2.25 14.80 4.38
C THR A 84 -1.91 13.38 4.03
N LEU A 85 -1.64 13.12 2.75
CA LEU A 85 -1.19 11.83 2.24
C LEU A 85 0.16 12.00 1.57
N GLU A 86 1.16 11.27 2.05
CA GLU A 86 2.46 11.14 1.39
C GLU A 86 2.47 9.86 0.57
N TYR A 87 2.80 9.97 -0.71
CA TYR A 87 2.82 8.87 -1.66
C TYR A 87 3.87 9.09 -2.73
N ASP A 88 4.23 8.01 -3.43
CA ASP A 88 5.06 8.05 -4.62
C ASP A 88 4.15 8.02 -5.86
N ASN A 89 4.52 8.75 -6.90
CA ASN A 89 3.84 8.77 -8.19
C ASN A 89 4.38 7.73 -9.19
N GLN A 90 5.25 6.80 -8.71
CA GLN A 90 5.70 5.68 -9.52
C GLN A 90 4.59 4.64 -9.70
N PRO A 91 4.58 3.92 -10.84
CA PRO A 91 3.60 2.86 -11.07
C PRO A 91 3.68 1.76 -10.03
N ILE A 92 2.54 1.38 -9.47
CA ILE A 92 2.38 0.16 -8.69
C ILE A 92 2.00 -0.94 -9.67
N ASN A 93 2.90 -1.87 -9.95
CA ASN A 93 2.63 -2.96 -10.89
C ASN A 93 1.55 -3.92 -10.35
N ALA A 94 0.89 -4.64 -11.23
CA ALA A 94 -0.07 -5.66 -10.84
C ALA A 94 0.59 -6.69 -9.90
N GLY A 95 -0.04 -6.94 -8.74
CA GLY A 95 0.49 -7.80 -7.68
C GLY A 95 1.43 -7.12 -6.68
N ASP A 96 1.88 -5.90 -6.95
CA ASP A 96 2.70 -5.10 -6.04
C ASP A 96 1.86 -4.20 -5.12
N ALA A 97 2.52 -3.53 -4.20
CA ALA A 97 1.90 -2.54 -3.33
C ALA A 97 2.85 -1.37 -3.06
N GLN A 98 2.27 -0.21 -2.80
CA GLN A 98 2.98 0.97 -2.36
C GLN A 98 2.59 1.30 -0.93
N GLN A 99 3.57 1.63 -0.11
CA GLN A 99 3.31 2.20 1.21
C GLN A 99 3.04 3.70 1.08
N VAL A 100 1.98 4.16 1.71
CA VAL A 100 1.62 5.58 1.83
C VAL A 100 1.53 5.95 3.30
N THR A 101 1.79 7.23 3.62
CA THR A 101 1.68 7.74 4.98
C THR A 101 0.53 8.75 5.06
N LEU A 102 -0.46 8.43 5.88
CA LEU A 102 -1.57 9.31 6.20
C LEU A 102 -1.28 10.03 7.51
N THR A 103 -1.34 11.36 7.49
CA THR A 103 -1.14 12.20 8.67
C THR A 103 -2.45 12.87 9.06
N PHE A 104 -2.75 12.87 10.36
CA PHE A 104 -3.82 13.65 10.96
C PHE A 104 -3.23 14.63 11.97
N ASP A 105 -3.47 15.91 11.75
CA ASP A 105 -3.06 17.00 12.62
C ASP A 105 -4.23 17.39 13.54
N ALA A 106 -4.16 17.01 14.81
CA ALA A 106 -5.22 17.25 15.79
C ALA A 106 -5.18 18.64 16.41
N ARG A 107 -4.30 19.53 15.94
CA ARG A 107 -4.25 20.93 16.45
C ARG A 107 -5.53 21.68 16.10
N GLY A 108 -6.24 22.17 17.11
CA GLY A 108 -7.50 22.88 16.97
C GLY A 108 -8.72 21.99 16.73
N GLU A 109 -8.57 20.67 16.78
CA GLU A 109 -9.65 19.71 16.68
C GLU A 109 -10.07 19.23 18.09
N TRP A 110 -11.35 18.91 18.27
CA TRP A 110 -11.92 18.39 19.51
C TRP A 110 -13.06 17.41 19.25
N GLY A 111 -13.16 16.41 20.11
CA GLY A 111 -14.21 15.40 20.05
C GLY A 111 -14.06 14.47 18.84
N TRP A 112 -15.16 13.84 18.47
CA TRP A 112 -15.17 12.91 17.36
C TRP A 112 -15.01 13.63 16.02
N GLN A 113 -14.06 13.15 15.23
CA GLN A 113 -13.70 13.71 13.95
C GLN A 113 -13.98 12.71 12.82
N LEU A 114 -14.62 13.19 11.75
CA LEU A 114 -14.75 12.48 10.49
C LEU A 114 -14.29 13.39 9.35
N LYS A 115 -13.22 13.02 8.69
CA LYS A 115 -12.70 13.72 7.51
C LYS A 115 -12.73 12.79 6.31
N THR A 116 -12.70 13.33 5.10
CA THR A 116 -12.61 12.56 3.88
C THR A 116 -11.36 12.92 3.09
N LEU A 117 -10.77 11.92 2.45
CA LEU A 117 -9.64 12.06 1.56
C LEU A 117 -9.88 11.18 0.34
N ASP A 118 -9.88 11.78 -0.85
CA ASP A 118 -10.13 11.11 -2.11
C ASP A 118 -8.82 10.89 -2.85
N VAL A 119 -8.42 9.64 -3.04
CA VAL A 119 -7.23 9.29 -3.80
C VAL A 119 -7.63 9.01 -5.24
N SER A 120 -7.09 9.79 -6.18
CA SER A 120 -7.34 9.65 -7.61
C SER A 120 -6.16 8.95 -8.29
N PHE A 121 -6.46 7.99 -9.15
CA PHE A 121 -5.48 7.25 -9.91
C PHE A 121 -5.51 7.66 -11.38
N ALA A 122 -4.37 7.64 -12.04
CA ALA A 122 -4.27 7.99 -13.45
C ALA A 122 -5.12 7.04 -14.31
N GLY A 123 -5.99 7.62 -15.14
CA GLY A 123 -6.90 6.86 -16.01
C GLY A 123 -8.11 6.23 -15.32
N ALA A 124 -8.21 6.30 -13.99
CA ALA A 124 -9.39 5.84 -13.27
C ALA A 124 -10.56 6.80 -13.41
N ARG A 125 -11.77 6.26 -13.42
CA ARG A 125 -13.02 7.06 -13.54
C ARG A 125 -13.47 7.65 -12.22
N SER A 126 -13.16 6.95 -11.13
CA SER A 126 -13.63 7.32 -9.79
C SER A 126 -12.51 7.19 -8.77
N PRO A 127 -12.50 8.04 -7.72
CA PRO A 127 -11.49 7.96 -6.67
C PRO A 127 -11.78 6.84 -5.66
N LEU A 128 -10.73 6.46 -4.92
CA LEU A 128 -10.87 5.76 -3.66
C LEU A 128 -11.09 6.80 -2.56
N ARG A 129 -12.23 6.77 -1.88
CA ARG A 129 -12.52 7.64 -0.75
C ARG A 129 -12.11 6.99 0.57
N LEU A 130 -11.28 7.67 1.32
CA LEU A 130 -10.92 7.29 2.67
C LEU A 130 -11.72 8.15 3.66
N PHE A 131 -12.48 7.49 4.53
CA PHE A 131 -13.04 8.11 5.73
C PHE A 131 -12.00 8.03 6.84
N ILE A 132 -11.66 9.18 7.41
CA ILE A 132 -10.63 9.30 8.44
C ILE A 132 -11.32 9.65 9.74
N GLU A 133 -11.24 8.75 10.71
CA GLU A 133 -11.87 8.88 12.02
C GLU A 133 -10.81 9.07 13.11
N ALA A 134 -11.08 9.97 14.03
CA ALA A 134 -10.31 10.18 15.25
C ALA A 134 -11.21 10.72 16.37
N GLU A 135 -10.85 10.43 17.62
CA GLU A 135 -11.42 11.04 18.82
C GLU A 135 -10.34 11.91 19.45
N VAL A 136 -10.55 13.23 19.49
CA VAL A 136 -9.56 14.19 20.03
C VAL A 136 -9.98 14.66 21.42
N GLU A 137 -9.12 14.43 22.41
CA GLU A 137 -9.33 14.76 23.82
C GLU A 137 -8.24 15.64 24.44
#